data_8f517492898af6a7b051bcdce4e4d2be
#
_entry.id   8f517492898af6a7b051bcdce4e4d2be
#
_cell.length_a   1.000
_cell.length_b   1.000
_cell.length_c   1.000
_cell.angle_alpha   90.00
_cell.angle_beta   90.00
_cell.angle_gamma   90.00
#
_symmetry.space_group_name_H-M   'P 1'
#
loop_
_entity.id
_entity.type
_entity.pdbx_description
1 polymer ?
#
loop_
_entity_poly.entity_id
_entity_poly.type
_entity_poly.pdbx_seq_one_letter_code
_entity_poly.pdbx_strand_id
1 'polypeptide(L)'
;RDVAPSRGLGDVYKRQLKDLSMPFSEFLKLNHCEDATTVWKGPFTSFGYGYFDEIPAAYVLKYLDAFTVKQFLSTGKLWTWYDGTQSIWEGVNNHLKHPALLNSEVTDIKRENDKVFVTVNGKTEEFDKLIICTPLELFLGYGDPREEEKDLFSKIVHKEYFTMAVRPEEGNAPEISYYFFENMTNETRGHLMVFYHRWSDGVTDQPLVTFTLRNHEGMEDVPFDKAKETTLKDMELCGLKVDKIERIDDWYYFPHVGSKDYADGWYEKVEAMQGKDNTFYAGEVMAFGDMEETVEYSRDLVRRFFK
;
A
#
# COMPACT_ATOMS: atom_id res chain seq x y z
N ARG A 1 14.37 14.16 7.24
CA ARG A 1 12.99 14.71 7.19
C ARG A 1 12.25 14.03 8.31
N ASP A 2 11.87 14.81 9.32
CA ASP A 2 11.27 14.30 10.54
C ASP A 2 9.80 13.98 10.28
N VAL A 3 9.51 12.72 9.99
CA VAL A 3 8.15 12.17 10.04
C VAL A 3 7.84 11.62 11.43
N ALA A 4 8.80 11.71 12.36
CA ALA A 4 8.51 11.49 13.76
C ALA A 4 7.55 12.58 14.25
N PRO A 5 6.48 12.24 14.99
CA PRO A 5 5.60 13.24 15.57
C PRO A 5 6.44 14.23 16.37
N SER A 6 6.37 15.49 15.97
CA SER A 6 7.13 16.56 16.59
C SER A 6 6.73 16.64 18.07
N ARG A 7 7.61 16.24 18.96
CA ARG A 7 7.42 16.38 20.40
C ARG A 7 7.36 17.87 20.72
N GLY A 8 6.16 18.39 20.97
CA GLY A 8 6.08 19.64 21.69
C GLY A 8 5.20 20.79 21.18
N LEU A 9 4.13 20.55 20.42
CA LEU A 9 3.19 21.59 20.01
C LEU A 9 1.74 21.13 20.18
N GLY A 10 1.33 20.81 21.39
CA GLY A 10 0.08 20.14 21.72
C GLY A 10 -1.18 20.60 20.97
N ASP A 11 -1.49 21.90 20.94
CA ASP A 11 -2.71 22.38 20.25
C ASP A 11 -2.51 22.51 18.73
N VAL A 12 -1.32 22.88 18.27
CA VAL A 12 -0.98 22.93 16.85
C VAL A 12 -0.98 21.50 16.28
N TYR A 13 -0.41 20.54 17.00
CA TYR A 13 -0.39 19.13 16.64
C TYR A 13 -1.81 18.53 16.53
N LYS A 14 -2.68 18.79 17.51
CA LYS A 14 -4.07 18.34 17.46
C LYS A 14 -4.84 18.95 16.29
N ARG A 15 -4.59 20.21 15.95
CA ARG A 15 -5.17 20.85 14.79
C ARG A 15 -4.65 20.25 13.49
N GLN A 16 -3.33 20.00 13.40
CA GLN A 16 -2.73 19.34 12.24
C GLN A 16 -3.26 17.93 12.06
N LEU A 17 -3.38 17.14 13.14
CA LEU A 17 -3.99 15.80 13.08
C LEU A 17 -5.42 15.85 12.56
N LYS A 18 -6.22 16.82 13.04
CA LYS A 18 -7.59 17.00 12.57
C LYS A 18 -7.67 17.34 11.09
N ASP A 19 -6.82 18.26 10.63
CA ASP A 19 -6.82 18.68 9.22
C ASP A 19 -6.30 17.56 8.31
N LEU A 20 -5.27 16.84 8.74
CA LEU A 20 -4.67 15.73 7.98
C LEU A 20 -5.50 14.43 8.02
N SER A 21 -6.36 14.26 9.00
CA SER A 21 -7.23 13.08 9.10
C SER A 21 -8.50 13.16 8.25
N MET A 22 -8.88 14.37 7.80
CA MET A 22 -10.06 14.48 6.95
C MET A 22 -9.84 13.84 5.58
N PRO A 23 -10.90 13.41 4.88
CA PRO A 23 -10.79 12.97 3.49
C PRO A 23 -10.09 14.01 2.62
N PHE A 24 -9.23 13.56 1.72
CA PHE A 24 -8.39 14.48 0.93
C PHE A 24 -9.20 15.47 0.11
N SER A 25 -10.37 15.09 -0.41
CA SER A 25 -11.27 15.99 -1.12
C SER A 25 -11.78 17.15 -0.24
N GLU A 26 -12.01 16.91 1.05
CA GLU A 26 -12.37 17.94 2.01
C GLU A 26 -11.18 18.83 2.36
N PHE A 27 -10.00 18.24 2.51
CA PHE A 27 -8.75 18.96 2.72
C PHE A 27 -8.46 19.94 1.56
N LEU A 28 -8.65 19.50 0.32
CA LEU A 28 -8.50 20.38 -0.85
C LEU A 28 -9.49 21.56 -0.84
N LYS A 29 -10.75 21.30 -0.52
CA LYS A 29 -11.77 22.38 -0.39
C LYS A 29 -11.41 23.37 0.71
N LEU A 30 -10.98 22.87 1.87
CA LEU A 30 -10.57 23.73 2.99
C LEU A 30 -9.40 24.66 2.61
N ASN A 31 -8.51 24.19 1.74
CA ASN A 31 -7.31 24.92 1.31
C ASN A 31 -7.46 25.61 -0.05
N HIS A 32 -8.65 25.62 -0.65
CA HIS A 32 -8.93 26.21 -1.98
C HIS A 32 -8.01 25.68 -3.09
N CYS A 33 -7.78 24.36 -3.09
CA CYS A 33 -6.86 23.67 -4.01
C CYS A 33 -7.56 22.54 -4.77
N GLU A 34 -8.86 22.60 -5.02
CA GLU A 34 -9.66 21.53 -5.63
C GLU A 34 -9.13 21.10 -7.00
N ASP A 35 -8.54 22.02 -7.75
CA ASP A 35 -7.94 21.75 -9.07
C ASP A 35 -6.79 20.72 -9.01
N ALA A 36 -6.16 20.57 -7.84
CA ALA A 36 -5.11 19.57 -7.63
C ALA A 36 -5.63 18.13 -7.80
N THR A 37 -6.92 17.89 -7.62
CA THR A 37 -7.56 16.59 -7.86
C THR A 37 -7.22 16.04 -9.24
N THR A 38 -7.24 16.88 -10.28
CA THR A 38 -6.98 16.47 -11.66
C THR A 38 -5.58 15.90 -11.83
N VAL A 39 -4.58 16.47 -11.13
CA VAL A 39 -3.19 16.03 -11.23
C VAL A 39 -2.92 14.79 -10.38
N TRP A 40 -3.49 14.73 -9.17
CA TRP A 40 -3.12 13.74 -8.16
C TRP A 40 -3.96 12.45 -8.22
N LYS A 41 -5.15 12.52 -8.80
CA LYS A 41 -6.05 11.37 -8.93
C LYS A 41 -5.43 10.22 -9.73
N GLY A 42 -4.76 10.54 -10.85
CA GLY A 42 -4.07 9.54 -11.67
C GLY A 42 -3.06 8.73 -10.85
N PRO A 43 -1.98 9.34 -10.32
CA PRO A 43 -0.93 8.58 -9.63
C PRO A 43 -1.36 7.99 -8.27
N PHE A 44 -2.46 8.40 -7.69
CA PHE A 44 -2.92 7.89 -6.41
C PHE A 44 -4.02 6.83 -6.56
N THR A 45 -5.19 7.23 -7.05
CA THR A 45 -6.34 6.32 -7.15
C THR A 45 -6.10 5.16 -8.10
N SER A 46 -5.49 5.43 -9.28
CA SER A 46 -5.27 4.37 -10.25
C SER A 46 -4.28 3.29 -9.79
N PHE A 47 -3.41 3.62 -8.85
CA PHE A 47 -2.47 2.67 -8.26
C PHE A 47 -3.00 1.99 -6.98
N GLY A 48 -4.32 2.10 -6.71
CA GLY A 48 -4.98 1.29 -5.68
C GLY A 48 -5.01 1.91 -4.29
N TYR A 49 -4.61 3.17 -4.12
CA TYR A 49 -4.56 3.82 -2.80
C TYR A 49 -5.91 4.40 -2.33
N GLY A 50 -7.00 4.15 -3.07
CA GLY A 50 -8.34 4.59 -2.70
C GLY A 50 -8.79 5.88 -3.37
N TYR A 51 -9.98 6.34 -2.98
CA TYR A 51 -10.60 7.53 -3.53
C TYR A 51 -10.43 8.73 -2.59
N PHE A 52 -10.40 9.95 -3.14
CA PHE A 52 -10.12 11.16 -2.35
C PHE A 52 -11.23 11.57 -1.39
N ASP A 53 -12.41 11.00 -1.52
CA ASP A 53 -13.54 11.23 -0.63
C ASP A 53 -13.56 10.31 0.61
N GLU A 54 -12.65 9.35 0.68
CA GLU A 54 -12.52 8.42 1.81
C GLU A 54 -11.15 8.45 2.48
N ILE A 55 -10.07 8.65 1.71
CA ILE A 55 -8.70 8.52 2.21
C ILE A 55 -8.25 9.79 2.96
N PRO A 56 -7.73 9.66 4.20
CA PRO A 56 -7.15 10.77 4.94
C PRO A 56 -6.09 11.53 4.14
N ALA A 57 -6.13 12.86 4.22
CA ALA A 57 -5.21 13.74 3.48
C ALA A 57 -3.73 13.44 3.77
N ALA A 58 -3.42 12.98 4.98
CA ALA A 58 -2.07 12.60 5.37
C ALA A 58 -1.42 11.60 4.42
N TYR A 59 -2.15 10.57 4.02
CA TYR A 59 -1.64 9.53 3.12
C TYR A 59 -1.35 10.07 1.73
N VAL A 60 -2.27 10.88 1.18
CA VAL A 60 -2.09 11.48 -0.15
C VAL A 60 -0.91 12.44 -0.17
N LEU A 61 -0.79 13.29 0.85
CA LEU A 61 0.29 14.28 0.97
C LEU A 61 1.65 13.62 1.25
N LYS A 62 1.67 12.45 1.89
CA LYS A 62 2.89 11.69 2.11
C LYS A 62 3.41 11.07 0.81
N TYR A 63 2.54 10.46 0.03
CA TYR A 63 2.89 9.84 -1.25
C TYR A 63 3.22 10.87 -2.33
N LEU A 64 2.42 11.92 -2.44
CA LEU A 64 2.57 12.99 -3.42
C LEU A 64 3.16 14.24 -2.77
N ASP A 65 4.31 14.11 -2.17
CA ASP A 65 5.04 15.24 -1.60
C ASP A 65 5.50 16.21 -2.70
N ALA A 66 5.89 17.41 -2.31
CA ALA A 66 6.30 18.45 -3.25
C ALA A 66 7.51 18.04 -4.13
N PHE A 67 8.38 17.16 -3.63
CA PHE A 67 9.52 16.66 -4.40
C PHE A 67 9.07 15.66 -5.46
N THR A 68 8.23 14.69 -5.10
CA THR A 68 7.65 13.69 -5.99
C THR A 68 6.85 14.36 -7.11
N VAL A 69 5.95 15.28 -6.77
CA VAL A 69 5.18 16.05 -7.76
C VAL A 69 6.10 16.84 -8.69
N LYS A 70 7.14 17.49 -8.16
CA LYS A 70 8.12 18.21 -8.99
C LYS A 70 8.85 17.27 -9.94
N GLN A 71 9.23 16.07 -9.51
CA GLN A 71 9.88 15.09 -10.37
C GLN A 71 8.97 14.63 -11.51
N PHE A 72 7.72 14.30 -11.21
CA PHE A 72 6.73 13.96 -12.24
C PHE A 72 6.55 15.06 -13.28
N LEU A 73 6.45 16.31 -12.85
CA LEU A 73 6.20 17.45 -13.73
C LEU A 73 7.43 17.96 -14.49
N SER A 74 8.63 17.76 -13.96
CA SER A 74 9.85 18.42 -14.51
C SER A 74 10.69 17.53 -15.39
N THR A 75 10.80 16.24 -15.12
CA THR A 75 11.75 15.38 -15.83
C THR A 75 11.11 14.42 -16.81
N GLY A 76 9.88 14.00 -16.55
CA GLY A 76 9.20 12.95 -17.31
C GLY A 76 9.97 11.62 -17.36
N LYS A 77 11.06 11.49 -16.58
CA LYS A 77 11.88 10.30 -16.55
C LYS A 77 11.48 9.44 -15.37
N LEU A 78 10.91 8.30 -15.67
CA LEU A 78 10.64 7.22 -14.73
C LEU A 78 11.64 6.09 -14.98
N TRP A 79 12.05 5.43 -13.92
CA TRP A 79 12.94 4.29 -13.96
C TRP A 79 12.17 3.05 -13.53
N THR A 80 12.48 1.92 -14.14
CA THR A 80 11.95 0.62 -13.73
C THR A 80 13.06 -0.41 -13.87
N TRP A 81 12.89 -1.53 -13.17
CA TRP A 81 13.87 -2.62 -13.24
C TRP A 81 13.53 -3.56 -14.38
N TYR A 82 14.52 -3.85 -15.20
CA TYR A 82 14.36 -4.70 -16.38
C TYR A 82 13.82 -6.10 -16.02
N ASP A 83 14.38 -6.70 -14.96
CA ASP A 83 13.98 -8.03 -14.47
C ASP A 83 12.83 -7.97 -13.45
N GLY A 84 12.15 -6.83 -13.34
CA GLY A 84 11.05 -6.62 -12.41
C GLY A 84 11.53 -6.29 -10.99
N THR A 85 10.59 -5.78 -10.18
CA THR A 85 10.87 -5.31 -8.80
C THR A 85 11.36 -6.42 -7.87
N GLN A 86 10.89 -7.65 -8.06
CA GLN A 86 11.29 -8.79 -7.24
C GLN A 86 12.80 -9.05 -7.30
N SER A 87 13.44 -8.81 -8.45
CA SER A 87 14.88 -9.04 -8.63
C SER A 87 15.75 -8.24 -7.66
N ILE A 88 15.26 -7.06 -7.20
CA ILE A 88 15.97 -6.27 -6.19
C ILE A 88 16.02 -7.01 -4.86
N TRP A 89 14.87 -7.51 -4.43
CA TRP A 89 14.75 -8.19 -3.15
C TRP A 89 15.47 -9.54 -3.13
N GLU A 90 15.49 -10.25 -4.24
CA GLU A 90 16.33 -11.44 -4.42
C GLU A 90 17.81 -11.06 -4.32
N GLY A 91 18.21 -9.97 -4.96
CA GLY A 91 19.57 -9.44 -4.84
C GLY A 91 19.93 -9.06 -3.40
N VAL A 92 19.05 -8.36 -2.69
CA VAL A 92 19.25 -8.03 -1.27
C VAL A 92 19.38 -9.30 -0.44
N ASN A 93 18.43 -10.24 -0.57
CA ASN A 93 18.45 -11.50 0.18
C ASN A 93 19.72 -12.30 0.00
N ASN A 94 20.24 -12.36 -1.23
CA ASN A 94 21.48 -13.08 -1.56
C ASN A 94 22.74 -12.43 -0.93
N HIS A 95 22.66 -11.15 -0.53
CA HIS A 95 23.76 -10.43 0.14
C HIS A 95 23.63 -10.42 1.67
N LEU A 96 22.53 -10.92 2.23
CA LEU A 96 22.38 -11.02 3.67
C LEU A 96 23.27 -12.12 4.25
N LYS A 97 23.87 -11.85 5.42
CA LYS A 97 24.63 -12.87 6.17
C LYS A 97 23.74 -14.05 6.55
N HIS A 98 22.49 -13.80 6.85
CA HIS A 98 21.46 -14.79 7.15
C HIS A 98 20.28 -14.50 6.22
N PRO A 99 20.20 -15.19 5.06
CA PRO A 99 19.10 -15.04 4.13
C PRO A 99 17.75 -15.39 4.76
N ALA A 100 16.68 -14.85 4.22
CA ALA A 100 15.32 -15.17 4.65
C ALA A 100 15.01 -16.65 4.43
N LEU A 101 14.33 -17.26 5.39
CA LEU A 101 13.80 -18.62 5.27
C LEU A 101 12.52 -18.55 4.44
N LEU A 102 12.61 -18.93 3.18
CA LEU A 102 11.46 -18.99 2.27
C LEU A 102 10.60 -20.24 2.55
N ASN A 103 9.33 -20.18 2.14
CA ASN A 103 8.35 -21.26 2.38
C ASN A 103 8.24 -21.67 3.86
N SER A 104 8.31 -20.67 4.73
CA SER A 104 8.36 -20.82 6.18
C SER A 104 7.22 -20.06 6.83
N GLU A 105 6.09 -20.74 6.97
CA GLU A 105 4.89 -20.18 7.58
C GLU A 105 5.04 -20.12 9.10
N VAL A 106 4.85 -18.94 9.68
CA VAL A 106 4.73 -18.74 11.11
C VAL A 106 3.32 -19.08 11.55
N THR A 107 3.19 -20.07 12.43
CA THR A 107 1.89 -20.58 12.88
C THR A 107 1.54 -20.24 14.32
N ASP A 108 2.53 -19.84 15.13
CA ASP A 108 2.33 -19.43 16.52
C ASP A 108 3.47 -18.52 16.99
N ILE A 109 3.13 -17.49 17.75
CA ILE A 109 4.08 -16.62 18.45
C ILE A 109 3.63 -16.49 19.91
N LYS A 110 4.56 -16.70 20.84
CA LYS A 110 4.38 -16.49 22.30
C LYS A 110 5.47 -15.61 22.86
N ARG A 111 5.07 -14.69 23.71
CA ARG A 111 5.98 -13.76 24.38
C ARG A 111 5.93 -13.99 25.89
N GLU A 112 6.98 -14.55 26.44
CA GLU A 112 7.07 -14.83 27.87
C GLU A 112 8.53 -14.80 28.35
N ASN A 113 8.74 -14.50 29.64
CA ASN A 113 10.05 -14.51 30.27
C ASN A 113 11.13 -13.70 29.55
N ASP A 114 10.77 -12.51 29.03
CA ASP A 114 11.65 -11.63 28.25
C ASP A 114 12.18 -12.28 26.95
N LYS A 115 11.48 -13.28 26.42
CA LYS A 115 11.80 -13.96 25.17
C LYS A 115 10.59 -14.03 24.26
N VAL A 116 10.87 -14.28 22.99
CA VAL A 116 9.86 -14.53 21.98
C VAL A 116 10.07 -15.94 21.41
N PHE A 117 9.03 -16.74 21.43
CA PHE A 117 9.00 -18.08 20.86
C PHE A 117 8.20 -18.04 19.56
N VAL A 118 8.82 -18.43 18.47
CA VAL A 118 8.21 -18.42 17.13
C VAL A 118 8.14 -19.84 16.61
N THR A 119 6.94 -20.30 16.26
CA THR A 119 6.72 -21.63 15.66
C THR A 119 6.61 -21.52 14.15
N VAL A 120 7.55 -22.18 13.49
CA VAL A 120 7.65 -22.22 12.01
C VAL A 120 7.70 -23.67 11.57
N ASN A 121 6.83 -24.06 10.64
CA ASN A 121 6.79 -25.44 10.13
C ASN A 121 6.76 -26.51 11.25
N GLY A 122 6.01 -26.24 12.33
CA GLY A 122 5.87 -27.13 13.48
C GLY A 122 7.07 -27.18 14.45
N LYS A 123 8.07 -26.33 14.27
CA LYS A 123 9.25 -26.23 15.13
C LYS A 123 9.29 -24.86 15.80
N THR A 124 9.41 -24.84 17.13
CA THR A 124 9.50 -23.61 17.91
C THR A 124 10.97 -23.25 18.15
N GLU A 125 11.30 -21.97 17.92
CA GLU A 125 12.61 -21.40 18.17
C GLU A 125 12.48 -20.19 19.09
N GLU A 126 13.49 -19.97 19.96
CA GLU A 126 13.56 -18.86 20.92
C GLU A 126 14.36 -17.71 20.33
N PHE A 127 13.86 -16.48 20.51
CA PHE A 127 14.50 -15.25 20.07
C PHE A 127 14.48 -14.18 21.19
N ASP A 128 15.46 -13.27 21.13
CA ASP A 128 15.53 -12.13 22.04
C ASP A 128 14.56 -11.02 21.66
N LYS A 129 14.29 -10.85 20.38
CA LYS A 129 13.44 -9.77 19.84
C LYS A 129 12.72 -10.23 18.57
N LEU A 130 11.54 -9.67 18.36
CA LEU A 130 10.73 -9.90 17.16
C LEU A 130 10.42 -8.57 16.48
N ILE A 131 10.53 -8.54 15.15
CA ILE A 131 9.97 -7.45 14.32
C ILE A 131 8.90 -8.07 13.44
N ILE A 132 7.65 -7.60 13.59
CA ILE A 132 6.53 -8.01 12.74
C ILE A 132 6.46 -7.02 11.58
N CYS A 133 6.69 -7.51 10.35
CA CYS A 133 6.64 -6.74 9.10
C CYS A 133 5.50 -7.18 8.19
N THR A 134 4.79 -8.24 8.55
CA THR A 134 3.57 -8.70 7.87
C THR A 134 2.40 -7.82 8.25
N PRO A 135 1.25 -7.88 7.54
CA PRO A 135 0.05 -7.16 7.95
C PRO A 135 -0.29 -7.43 9.42
N LEU A 136 -0.37 -6.37 10.23
CA LEU A 136 -0.44 -6.48 11.70
C LEU A 136 -1.74 -7.13 12.18
N GLU A 137 -2.83 -6.98 11.43
CA GLU A 137 -4.11 -7.61 11.73
C GLU A 137 -4.03 -9.13 11.64
N LEU A 138 -3.15 -9.68 10.79
CA LEU A 138 -2.95 -11.13 10.69
C LEU A 138 -2.29 -11.70 11.96
N PHE A 139 -1.46 -10.90 12.64
CA PHE A 139 -0.87 -11.30 13.92
C PHE A 139 -1.91 -11.68 14.97
N LEU A 140 -3.11 -11.10 14.90
CA LEU A 140 -4.21 -11.43 15.81
C LEU A 140 -4.66 -12.90 15.71
N GLY A 141 -4.39 -13.55 14.58
CA GLY A 141 -4.79 -14.94 14.33
C GLY A 141 -3.75 -16.00 14.69
N TYR A 142 -2.47 -15.63 14.76
CA TYR A 142 -1.39 -16.61 15.02
C TYR A 142 -0.46 -16.23 16.18
N GLY A 143 -0.67 -15.08 16.79
CA GLY A 143 0.12 -14.60 17.92
C GLY A 143 -0.62 -14.67 19.25
N ASP A 144 -0.01 -14.12 20.28
CA ASP A 144 -0.57 -13.88 21.62
C ASP A 144 -0.88 -12.39 21.85
N PRO A 145 -1.77 -11.77 21.05
CA PRO A 145 -1.95 -10.33 21.06
C PRO A 145 -2.48 -9.83 22.42
N ARG A 146 -1.88 -8.73 22.89
CA ARG A 146 -2.39 -7.96 24.02
C ARG A 146 -3.70 -7.28 23.65
N GLU A 147 -4.49 -6.88 24.63
CA GLU A 147 -5.75 -6.16 24.39
C GLU A 147 -5.53 -4.86 23.61
N GLU A 148 -4.42 -4.15 23.86
CA GLU A 148 -4.05 -2.94 23.13
C GLU A 148 -3.75 -3.22 21.65
N GLU A 149 -3.09 -4.33 21.34
CA GLU A 149 -2.83 -4.78 19.95
C GLU A 149 -4.12 -5.19 19.27
N LYS A 150 -5.00 -5.91 19.95
CA LYS A 150 -6.32 -6.29 19.42
C LYS A 150 -7.14 -5.05 19.06
N ASP A 151 -7.19 -4.05 19.96
CA ASP A 151 -7.92 -2.80 19.70
C ASP A 151 -7.34 -2.03 18.52
N LEU A 152 -6.02 -1.92 18.40
CA LEU A 152 -5.39 -1.14 17.35
C LEU A 152 -5.36 -1.87 16.01
N PHE A 153 -4.96 -3.14 15.98
CA PHE A 153 -4.77 -3.85 14.73
C PHE A 153 -6.08 -4.24 14.03
N SER A 154 -7.18 -4.40 14.80
CA SER A 154 -8.50 -4.62 14.22
C SER A 154 -9.07 -3.40 13.47
N LYS A 155 -8.45 -2.24 13.57
CA LYS A 155 -8.85 -0.99 12.90
C LYS A 155 -8.17 -0.81 11.54
N ILE A 156 -7.23 -1.68 11.20
CA ILE A 156 -6.56 -1.64 9.89
C ILE A 156 -7.56 -2.09 8.82
N VAL A 157 -7.67 -1.28 7.80
CA VAL A 157 -8.52 -1.53 6.63
C VAL A 157 -7.67 -1.58 5.37
N HIS A 158 -8.19 -2.20 4.33
CA HIS A 158 -7.50 -2.42 3.06
C HIS A 158 -8.32 -1.96 1.88
N LYS A 159 -7.64 -1.75 0.77
CA LYS A 159 -8.26 -1.60 -0.54
C LYS A 159 -8.27 -2.95 -1.26
N GLU A 160 -9.43 -3.30 -1.82
CA GLU A 160 -9.57 -4.45 -2.68
C GLU A 160 -9.19 -4.06 -4.10
N TYR A 161 -7.97 -4.40 -4.46
CA TYR A 161 -7.32 -3.98 -5.69
C TYR A 161 -6.87 -5.19 -6.49
N PHE A 162 -7.33 -5.31 -7.71
CA PHE A 162 -6.86 -6.39 -8.55
C PHE A 162 -6.15 -5.92 -9.82
N THR A 163 -5.25 -6.76 -10.27
CA THR A 163 -4.48 -6.56 -11.49
C THR A 163 -4.64 -7.77 -12.41
N MET A 164 -4.71 -7.52 -13.70
CA MET A 164 -4.65 -8.59 -14.70
C MET A 164 -3.49 -8.33 -15.65
N ALA A 165 -2.69 -9.37 -15.90
CA ALA A 165 -1.75 -9.39 -16.99
C ALA A 165 -2.44 -10.04 -18.19
N VAL A 166 -2.66 -9.27 -19.25
CA VAL A 166 -3.42 -9.70 -20.44
C VAL A 166 -2.62 -9.55 -21.72
N ARG A 167 -2.83 -10.45 -22.66
CA ARG A 167 -2.34 -10.31 -24.03
C ARG A 167 -3.49 -9.87 -24.93
N PRO A 168 -3.37 -8.71 -25.60
CA PRO A 168 -4.30 -8.32 -26.61
C PRO A 168 -4.12 -9.16 -27.88
N GLU A 169 -5.15 -9.21 -28.73
CA GLU A 169 -5.03 -9.75 -30.09
C GLU A 169 -3.92 -9.01 -30.86
N GLU A 170 -3.27 -9.70 -31.78
CA GLU A 170 -2.13 -9.20 -32.53
C GLU A 170 -2.44 -7.86 -33.22
N GLY A 171 -1.57 -6.87 -33.07
CA GLY A 171 -1.71 -5.54 -33.63
C GLY A 171 -2.55 -4.55 -32.82
N ASN A 172 -3.12 -4.94 -31.69
CA ASN A 172 -4.01 -4.09 -30.88
C ASN A 172 -3.36 -3.55 -29.60
N ALA A 173 -2.08 -3.80 -29.35
CA ALA A 173 -1.41 -3.28 -28.16
C ALA A 173 -1.07 -1.79 -28.34
N PRO A 174 -1.50 -0.90 -27.45
CA PRO A 174 -1.05 0.49 -27.44
C PRO A 174 0.41 0.57 -27.01
N GLU A 175 1.12 1.54 -27.52
CA GLU A 175 2.52 1.78 -27.16
C GLU A 175 2.71 2.38 -25.75
N ILE A 176 1.63 2.87 -25.13
CA ILE A 176 1.67 3.70 -23.92
C ILE A 176 0.57 3.29 -22.92
N SER A 177 0.67 3.76 -21.70
CA SER A 177 -0.36 3.63 -20.66
C SER A 177 -1.56 4.55 -20.95
N TYR A 178 -2.76 4.07 -20.65
CA TYR A 178 -3.98 4.86 -20.69
C TYR A 178 -4.62 4.94 -19.31
N TYR A 179 -5.00 6.15 -18.92
CA TYR A 179 -5.64 6.47 -17.64
C TYR A 179 -7.07 6.91 -17.89
N PHE A 180 -8.03 6.23 -17.28
CA PHE A 180 -9.46 6.52 -17.38
C PHE A 180 -9.91 7.31 -16.15
N PHE A 181 -9.74 8.62 -16.18
CA PHE A 181 -10.05 9.50 -15.07
C PHE A 181 -11.52 9.46 -14.65
N GLU A 182 -12.43 9.22 -15.57
CA GLU A 182 -13.85 9.01 -15.34
C GLU A 182 -14.15 7.76 -14.51
N ASN A 183 -13.27 6.77 -14.55
CA ASN A 183 -13.39 5.53 -13.79
C ASN A 183 -12.72 5.60 -12.40
N MET A 184 -12.13 6.73 -12.05
CA MET A 184 -11.46 6.94 -10.76
C MET A 184 -12.38 7.67 -9.76
N THR A 185 -13.62 7.22 -9.66
CA THR A 185 -14.62 7.72 -8.70
C THR A 185 -15.26 6.55 -7.95
N ASN A 186 -15.84 6.84 -6.79
CA ASN A 186 -16.51 5.83 -5.99
C ASN A 186 -17.71 5.18 -6.71
N GLU A 187 -18.39 5.93 -7.60
CA GLU A 187 -19.53 5.46 -8.38
C GLU A 187 -19.11 4.45 -9.47
N THR A 188 -17.89 4.58 -9.97
CA THR A 188 -17.32 3.73 -11.02
C THR A 188 -16.33 2.68 -10.49
N ARG A 189 -16.37 2.39 -9.18
CA ARG A 189 -15.56 1.30 -8.62
C ARG A 189 -15.85 -0.03 -9.33
N GLY A 190 -14.82 -0.81 -9.54
CA GLY A 190 -14.89 -2.04 -10.33
C GLY A 190 -14.69 -1.86 -11.84
N HIS A 191 -14.55 -0.62 -12.31
CA HIS A 191 -14.18 -0.31 -13.68
C HIS A 191 -12.66 -0.26 -13.87
N LEU A 192 -12.21 -0.41 -15.11
CA LEU A 192 -10.82 -0.26 -15.50
C LEU A 192 -10.34 1.18 -15.27
N MET A 193 -9.35 1.36 -14.39
CA MET A 193 -8.77 2.68 -14.13
C MET A 193 -7.56 2.98 -15.00
N VAL A 194 -6.72 1.97 -15.21
CA VAL A 194 -5.51 2.10 -16.04
C VAL A 194 -5.21 0.76 -16.70
N PHE A 195 -4.72 0.81 -17.91
CA PHE A 195 -3.90 -0.28 -18.44
C PHE A 195 -2.51 0.25 -18.81
N TYR A 196 -1.53 -0.59 -18.62
CA TYR A 196 -0.14 -0.19 -18.63
C TYR A 196 0.67 -1.12 -19.52
N HIS A 197 1.22 -0.57 -20.62
CA HIS A 197 2.25 -1.25 -21.38
C HIS A 197 3.61 -0.75 -20.91
N ARG A 198 4.31 -1.57 -20.18
CA ARG A 198 5.47 -1.16 -19.39
C ARG A 198 6.67 -0.75 -20.22
N TRP A 199 6.81 -1.28 -21.42
CA TRP A 199 7.98 -1.10 -22.26
C TRP A 199 7.57 -0.54 -23.62
N SER A 200 7.88 0.73 -23.87
CA SER A 200 7.64 1.40 -25.13
C SER A 200 8.80 1.25 -26.14
N ASP A 201 9.91 0.64 -25.74
CA ASP A 201 11.18 0.61 -26.47
C ASP A 201 11.44 -0.69 -27.24
N GLY A 202 10.38 -1.36 -27.66
CA GLY A 202 10.46 -2.51 -28.57
C GLY A 202 10.52 -3.88 -27.87
N VAL A 203 10.34 -3.97 -26.57
CA VAL A 203 10.08 -5.25 -25.87
C VAL A 203 8.61 -5.60 -26.07
N THR A 204 8.31 -6.20 -27.21
CA THR A 204 6.93 -6.44 -27.68
C THR A 204 6.25 -7.66 -27.05
N ASP A 205 6.95 -8.46 -26.26
CA ASP A 205 6.41 -9.71 -25.69
C ASP A 205 5.96 -9.59 -24.24
N GLN A 206 5.70 -8.37 -23.77
CA GLN A 206 5.20 -8.15 -22.41
C GLN A 206 3.67 -8.02 -22.41
N PRO A 207 2.96 -8.62 -21.45
CA PRO A 207 1.54 -8.42 -21.31
C PRO A 207 1.21 -6.97 -20.91
N LEU A 208 0.01 -6.51 -21.26
CA LEU A 208 -0.58 -5.34 -20.66
C LEU A 208 -0.99 -5.66 -19.22
N VAL A 209 -0.78 -4.73 -18.31
CA VAL A 209 -1.27 -4.85 -16.93
C VAL A 209 -2.42 -3.87 -16.73
N THR A 210 -3.55 -4.38 -16.23
CA THR A 210 -4.73 -3.58 -15.89
C THR A 210 -4.83 -3.40 -14.39
N PHE A 211 -5.44 -2.29 -13.98
CA PHE A 211 -5.61 -1.93 -12.58
C PHE A 211 -7.06 -1.54 -12.29
N THR A 212 -7.65 -2.16 -11.28
CA THR A 212 -9.04 -1.95 -10.88
C THR A 212 -9.18 -1.98 -9.37
N LEU A 213 -9.92 -1.01 -8.84
CA LEU A 213 -10.24 -0.88 -7.41
C LEU A 213 -11.73 -1.21 -7.20
N ARG A 214 -12.04 -2.09 -6.23
CA ARG A 214 -13.38 -2.69 -6.09
C ARG A 214 -14.18 -2.16 -4.90
N ASN A 215 -13.51 -1.64 -3.88
CA ASN A 215 -14.16 -1.22 -2.65
C ASN A 215 -14.05 0.27 -2.39
N HIS A 216 -14.94 0.77 -1.55
CA HIS A 216 -14.95 2.13 -1.01
C HIS A 216 -15.54 2.08 0.40
N GLU A 217 -15.00 2.86 1.34
CA GLU A 217 -15.50 2.91 2.72
C GLU A 217 -16.99 3.30 2.74
N GLY A 218 -17.79 2.51 3.45
CA GLY A 218 -19.23 2.75 3.59
C GLY A 218 -20.10 2.37 2.38
N MET A 219 -19.51 1.74 1.35
CA MET A 219 -20.25 1.22 0.19
C MET A 219 -20.08 -0.29 0.08
N GLU A 220 -21.03 -0.96 -0.58
CA GLU A 220 -20.91 -2.38 -0.89
C GLU A 220 -19.79 -2.61 -1.90
N ASP A 221 -18.95 -3.61 -1.64
CA ASP A 221 -17.86 -3.99 -2.52
C ASP A 221 -18.38 -4.56 -3.83
N VAL A 222 -17.70 -4.24 -4.92
CA VAL A 222 -18.00 -4.86 -6.21
C VAL A 222 -17.40 -6.27 -6.21
N PRO A 223 -18.24 -7.32 -6.41
CA PRO A 223 -17.75 -8.69 -6.47
C PRO A 223 -16.64 -8.85 -7.54
N PHE A 224 -15.62 -9.64 -7.19
CA PHE A 224 -14.44 -9.82 -8.05
C PHE A 224 -14.80 -10.22 -9.49
N ASP A 225 -15.65 -11.23 -9.69
CA ASP A 225 -16.04 -11.69 -11.03
C ASP A 225 -16.76 -10.60 -11.84
N LYS A 226 -17.58 -9.77 -11.17
CA LYS A 226 -18.25 -8.64 -11.81
C LYS A 226 -17.27 -7.56 -12.23
N ALA A 227 -16.32 -7.20 -11.36
CA ALA A 227 -15.29 -6.22 -11.67
C ALA A 227 -14.39 -6.70 -12.81
N LYS A 228 -13.99 -7.97 -12.80
CA LYS A 228 -13.24 -8.61 -13.89
C LYS A 228 -13.98 -8.51 -15.23
N GLU A 229 -15.26 -8.88 -15.24
CA GLU A 229 -16.11 -8.79 -16.46
C GLU A 229 -16.21 -7.34 -16.95
N THR A 230 -16.41 -6.40 -16.02
CA THR A 230 -16.49 -4.97 -16.33
C THR A 230 -15.19 -4.45 -16.91
N THR A 231 -14.04 -4.78 -16.30
CA THR A 231 -12.72 -4.40 -16.79
C THR A 231 -12.46 -4.90 -18.22
N LEU A 232 -12.83 -6.15 -18.54
CA LEU A 232 -12.70 -6.70 -19.88
C LEU A 232 -13.60 -5.99 -20.90
N LYS A 233 -14.82 -5.62 -20.52
CA LYS A 233 -15.72 -4.82 -21.35
C LYS A 233 -15.17 -3.41 -21.59
N ASP A 234 -14.62 -2.77 -20.56
CA ASP A 234 -13.99 -1.46 -20.71
C ASP A 234 -12.80 -1.51 -21.68
N MET A 235 -12.01 -2.58 -21.65
CA MET A 235 -10.94 -2.80 -22.63
C MET A 235 -11.50 -2.94 -24.05
N GLU A 236 -12.56 -3.72 -24.22
CA GLU A 236 -13.21 -3.90 -25.55
C GLU A 236 -13.76 -2.58 -26.07
N LEU A 237 -14.38 -1.75 -25.22
CA LEU A 237 -14.86 -0.41 -25.60
C LEU A 237 -13.74 0.52 -26.08
N CYS A 238 -12.51 0.32 -25.58
CA CYS A 238 -11.32 1.03 -26.04
C CYS A 238 -10.68 0.41 -27.31
N GLY A 239 -11.31 -0.62 -27.88
CA GLY A 239 -10.78 -1.32 -29.05
C GLY A 239 -9.73 -2.39 -28.73
N LEU A 240 -9.50 -2.68 -27.45
CA LEU A 240 -8.57 -3.71 -26.99
C LEU A 240 -9.31 -5.03 -26.78
N LYS A 241 -9.15 -5.95 -27.70
CA LYS A 241 -9.61 -7.31 -27.50
C LYS A 241 -8.55 -8.15 -26.82
N VAL A 242 -8.94 -8.82 -25.77
CA VAL A 242 -8.06 -9.70 -24.99
C VAL A 242 -8.10 -11.10 -25.58
N ASP A 243 -6.96 -11.57 -26.05
CA ASP A 243 -6.78 -12.95 -26.51
C ASP A 243 -6.59 -13.90 -25.33
N LYS A 244 -5.75 -13.50 -24.36
CA LYS A 244 -5.39 -14.33 -23.23
C LYS A 244 -5.21 -13.52 -21.95
N ILE A 245 -5.74 -14.03 -20.85
CA ILE A 245 -5.38 -13.57 -19.51
C ILE A 245 -4.27 -14.51 -18.99
N GLU A 246 -3.09 -13.97 -18.74
CA GLU A 246 -1.95 -14.74 -18.28
C GLU A 246 -1.95 -14.90 -16.77
N ARG A 247 -2.34 -13.83 -16.05
CA ARG A 247 -2.36 -13.82 -14.60
C ARG A 247 -3.42 -12.84 -14.09
N ILE A 248 -4.01 -13.18 -12.96
CA ILE A 248 -4.86 -12.29 -12.17
C ILE A 248 -4.41 -12.40 -10.73
N ASP A 249 -4.20 -11.26 -10.10
CA ASP A 249 -3.92 -11.17 -8.68
C ASP A 249 -4.94 -10.24 -8.02
N ASP A 250 -5.57 -10.74 -6.97
CA ASP A 250 -6.50 -9.98 -6.12
C ASP A 250 -5.79 -9.68 -4.80
N TRP A 251 -5.62 -8.39 -4.50
CA TRP A 251 -4.79 -7.92 -3.42
C TRP A 251 -5.61 -7.28 -2.32
N TYR A 252 -5.35 -7.66 -1.07
CA TYR A 252 -5.58 -6.79 0.07
C TYR A 252 -4.46 -5.76 0.08
N TYR A 253 -4.75 -4.60 -0.45
CA TYR A 253 -3.74 -3.60 -0.76
C TYR A 253 -3.86 -2.37 0.14
N PHE A 254 -2.76 -1.64 0.32
CA PHE A 254 -2.73 -0.42 1.07
C PHE A 254 -3.36 -0.55 2.47
N PRO A 255 -2.73 -1.28 3.42
CA PRO A 255 -3.15 -1.29 4.81
C PRO A 255 -3.05 0.11 5.41
N HIS A 256 -4.16 0.63 5.91
CA HIS A 256 -4.23 1.97 6.50
C HIS A 256 -5.31 2.02 7.58
N VAL A 257 -5.45 3.16 8.24
CA VAL A 257 -6.58 3.42 9.13
C VAL A 257 -7.41 4.57 8.61
N GLY A 258 -8.72 4.49 8.81
CA GLY A 258 -9.64 5.53 8.38
C GLY A 258 -9.48 6.85 9.16
N SER A 259 -10.15 7.89 8.71
CA SER A 259 -10.08 9.26 9.23
C SER A 259 -10.23 9.37 10.74
N LYS A 260 -11.17 8.63 11.32
CA LYS A 260 -11.42 8.64 12.77
C LYS A 260 -10.25 8.09 13.57
N ASP A 261 -9.76 6.92 13.22
CA ASP A 261 -8.68 6.26 13.95
C ASP A 261 -7.35 6.98 13.76
N TYR A 262 -7.13 7.57 12.57
CA TYR A 262 -6.01 8.47 12.32
C TYR A 262 -6.06 9.68 13.28
N ALA A 263 -7.22 10.37 13.36
CA ALA A 263 -7.42 11.53 14.25
C ALA A 263 -7.28 11.18 15.72
N ASP A 264 -7.66 9.96 16.11
CA ASP A 264 -7.53 9.42 17.47
C ASP A 264 -6.09 9.02 17.82
N GLY A 265 -5.11 9.25 16.93
CA GLY A 265 -3.69 9.02 17.17
C GLY A 265 -3.29 7.54 17.12
N TRP A 266 -3.81 6.80 16.17
CA TRP A 266 -3.50 5.38 15.99
C TRP A 266 -1.99 5.12 15.84
N TYR A 267 -1.31 5.90 15.01
CA TYR A 267 0.13 5.75 14.77
C TYR A 267 0.98 6.00 16.03
N GLU A 268 0.63 7.04 16.78
CA GLU A 268 1.31 7.36 18.04
C GLU A 268 1.13 6.25 19.07
N LYS A 269 -0.05 5.63 19.12
CA LYS A 269 -0.32 4.51 20.02
C LYS A 269 0.50 3.28 19.64
N VAL A 270 0.60 2.94 18.34
CA VAL A 270 1.45 1.82 17.89
C VAL A 270 2.92 2.12 18.11
N GLU A 271 3.38 3.35 17.84
CA GLU A 271 4.75 3.77 18.14
C GLU A 271 5.09 3.67 19.63
N ALA A 272 4.14 3.96 20.51
CA ALA A 272 4.33 3.82 21.96
C ALA A 272 4.43 2.35 22.42
N MET A 273 4.03 1.41 21.60
CA MET A 273 4.17 -0.02 21.86
C MET A 273 5.52 -0.61 21.40
N GLN A 274 6.30 0.13 20.60
CA GLN A 274 7.58 -0.37 20.10
C GLN A 274 8.50 -0.84 21.24
N GLY A 275 8.90 -2.10 21.19
CA GLY A 275 9.76 -2.74 22.18
C GLY A 275 9.06 -3.35 23.39
N LYS A 276 7.75 -3.17 23.56
CA LYS A 276 7.00 -3.88 24.63
C LYS A 276 7.04 -5.38 24.36
N ASP A 277 7.34 -6.17 25.38
CA ASP A 277 7.52 -7.62 25.29
C ASP A 277 8.46 -8.03 24.13
N ASN A 278 9.54 -7.27 23.97
CA ASN A 278 10.57 -7.48 22.94
C ASN A 278 10.03 -7.51 21.49
N THR A 279 8.85 -6.92 21.26
CA THR A 279 8.18 -6.92 19.95
C THR A 279 8.17 -5.53 19.35
N PHE A 280 8.43 -5.47 18.05
CA PHE A 280 8.47 -4.27 17.25
C PHE A 280 7.59 -4.43 16.01
N TYR A 281 7.02 -3.34 15.52
CA TYR A 281 6.11 -3.31 14.37
C TYR A 281 6.69 -2.46 13.26
N ALA A 282 6.71 -3.01 12.06
CA ALA A 282 7.18 -2.35 10.86
C ALA A 282 6.32 -2.77 9.66
N GLY A 283 6.76 -2.49 8.46
CA GLY A 283 6.06 -2.82 7.24
C GLY A 283 5.19 -1.68 6.73
N GLU A 284 4.36 -2.00 5.77
CA GLU A 284 3.63 -1.06 4.95
C GLU A 284 2.72 -0.13 5.76
N VAL A 285 1.92 -0.67 6.68
CA VAL A 285 0.99 0.12 7.50
C VAL A 285 1.70 1.18 8.35
N MET A 286 2.93 0.91 8.83
CA MET A 286 3.70 1.84 9.65
C MET A 286 4.42 2.91 8.84
N ALA A 287 4.63 2.69 7.57
CA ALA A 287 5.40 3.58 6.71
C ALA A 287 4.53 4.35 5.71
N PHE A 288 4.02 3.69 4.79
CA PHE A 288 3.13 3.96 3.66
C PHE A 288 3.37 2.85 2.62
N GLY A 289 2.43 2.71 1.68
CA GLY A 289 2.43 1.64 0.67
C GLY A 289 3.48 1.75 -0.43
N ASP A 290 4.66 2.33 -0.20
CA ASP A 290 5.76 2.33 -1.15
C ASP A 290 7.08 1.77 -0.55
N MET A 291 8.01 1.41 -1.43
CA MET A 291 9.24 0.76 -1.02
C MET A 291 10.21 1.72 -0.29
N GLU A 292 10.31 2.96 -0.74
CA GLU A 292 11.25 3.93 -0.16
C GLU A 292 10.87 4.22 1.28
N GLU A 293 9.61 4.56 1.53
CA GLU A 293 9.11 4.86 2.86
C GLU A 293 9.22 3.67 3.81
N THR A 294 8.92 2.46 3.31
CA THR A 294 9.05 1.22 4.10
C THR A 294 10.49 0.94 4.50
N VAL A 295 11.45 1.14 3.60
CA VAL A 295 12.88 0.99 3.89
C VAL A 295 13.37 2.07 4.86
N GLU A 296 12.95 3.33 4.68
CA GLU A 296 13.33 4.43 5.57
C GLU A 296 12.80 4.22 6.99
N TYR A 297 11.54 3.86 7.12
CA TYR A 297 10.94 3.54 8.42
C TYR A 297 11.66 2.39 9.13
N SER A 298 11.92 1.30 8.40
CA SER A 298 12.61 0.13 8.94
C SER A 298 14.04 0.47 9.39
N ARG A 299 14.75 1.28 8.62
CA ARG A 299 16.09 1.77 8.98
C ARG A 299 16.07 2.63 10.25
N ASP A 300 15.08 3.50 10.39
CA ASP A 300 14.91 4.33 11.57
C ASP A 300 14.58 3.46 12.80
N LEU A 301 13.66 2.50 12.68
CA LEU A 301 13.33 1.55 13.75
C LEU A 301 14.59 0.83 14.25
N VAL A 302 15.39 0.29 13.34
CA VAL A 302 16.65 -0.41 13.70
C VAL A 302 17.62 0.53 14.42
N ARG A 303 17.77 1.76 13.96
CA ARG A 303 18.65 2.77 14.60
C ARG A 303 18.19 3.15 16.00
N ARG A 304 16.89 3.19 16.25
CA ARG A 304 16.33 3.54 17.57
C ARG A 304 16.48 2.40 18.58
N PHE A 305 16.28 1.17 18.16
CA PHE A 305 16.07 0.06 19.11
C PHE A 305 17.09 -1.10 19.02
N PHE A 306 17.88 -1.17 17.97
CA PHE A 306 18.84 -2.26 17.73
C PHE A 306 20.26 -1.69 17.58
N LYS A 307 20.89 -1.39 18.71
CA LYS A 307 22.28 -0.87 18.79
C LYS A 307 23.25 -2.00 19.04
#